data_bd9fbe22acb51bd234c52779e2fbd348
#
_entry.id   bd9fbe22acb51bd234c52779e2fbd348
#
_cell.length_a   1.000
_cell.length_b   1.000
_cell.length_c   1.000
_cell.angle_alpha   90.00
_cell.angle_beta   90.00
_cell.angle_gamma   90.00
#
_symmetry.space_group_name_H-M   'P 1'
#
loop_
_entity.id
_entity.type
_entity.pdbx_description
1 polymer ?
#
loop_
_entity_poly.entity_id
_entity_poly.type
_entity_poly.pdbx_seq_one_letter_code
_entity_poly.pdbx_strand_id
1 'polypeptide(L)'
;MQVSLDRRSDVPLYRQLVNELREQIVAGRLAAGYRLPSEREMAELLAVNRTTVLQAYSELKDEGLIASHVGKGTFVQRRANEHAIAAPTTVPPAPSPHASPTLCPLTPSPLTLSPPWPVLFSDYSNRFTYHDIASADRAQSMDGAIDFATGSPNPHDIPDDLLRDVSLHAFSSHDFDGQPESPIEGFTELRTLLADHMREDRMIHCSPHNVMVLSGSEQGLDLCVRAFVNPGDCVLVESATFFPALQAFRSADARIISVPTDESGMRTELLEEFCARFHPKLIYTIPTFHNPTGSTMPAQHRRELIETAMKYQCLVIEDDPYGELHYGTSMPPTPLKGMENAGYVIYLSTFSKTVTPGLRTGWLIADTHVVARLAALRRMVDQHTSSSSQRICIELLRGGR
;
A
#
# COMPACT_ATOMS: atom_id res chain seq x y z
N MET A 1 1.95 22.02 0.69
CA MET A 1 2.57 23.30 1.09
C MET A 1 1.99 24.40 0.21
N GLN A 2 1.34 25.38 0.80
CA GLN A 2 0.77 26.53 0.08
C GLN A 2 1.47 27.78 0.62
N VAL A 3 2.23 28.48 -0.20
CA VAL A 3 2.98 29.71 0.18
C VAL A 3 2.51 30.84 -0.74
N SER A 4 2.06 31.95 -0.15
CA SER A 4 1.66 33.14 -0.89
C SER A 4 2.55 34.32 -0.49
N LEU A 5 3.15 34.97 -1.47
CA LEU A 5 4.03 36.12 -1.25
C LEU A 5 3.40 37.39 -1.86
N ASP A 6 3.28 38.43 -1.06
CA ASP A 6 2.79 39.74 -1.51
C ASP A 6 3.99 40.62 -1.97
N ARG A 7 4.08 40.84 -3.27
CA ARG A 7 5.13 41.67 -3.87
C ARG A 7 4.95 43.20 -3.68
N ARG A 8 3.77 43.59 -3.16
CA ARG A 8 3.47 45.01 -2.88
C ARG A 8 3.67 45.37 -1.42
N SER A 9 4.00 44.41 -0.59
CA SER A 9 4.28 44.62 0.84
C SER A 9 5.67 45.23 1.03
N ASP A 10 5.82 46.08 2.03
CA ASP A 10 7.09 46.61 2.48
C ASP A 10 8.02 45.59 3.13
N VAL A 11 7.49 44.37 3.42
CA VAL A 11 8.27 43.27 3.99
C VAL A 11 9.02 42.55 2.89
N PRO A 12 10.35 42.39 3.01
CA PRO A 12 11.17 41.69 2.00
C PRO A 12 10.67 40.27 1.74
N LEU A 13 10.65 39.82 0.49
CA LEU A 13 10.10 38.52 0.08
C LEU A 13 10.72 37.32 0.84
N TYR A 14 12.01 37.35 1.16
CA TYR A 14 12.64 36.30 1.95
C TYR A 14 12.05 36.23 3.37
N ARG A 15 11.76 37.37 3.97
CA ARG A 15 11.17 37.49 5.31
C ARG A 15 9.71 36.99 5.34
N GLN A 16 8.96 37.28 4.28
CA GLN A 16 7.62 36.74 4.10
C GLN A 16 7.67 35.22 3.99
N LEU A 17 8.61 34.67 3.20
CA LEU A 17 8.81 33.23 3.05
C LEU A 17 9.20 32.56 4.38
N VAL A 18 10.10 33.17 5.15
CA VAL A 18 10.48 32.70 6.50
C VAL A 18 9.24 32.64 7.42
N ASN A 19 8.48 33.71 7.49
CA ASN A 19 7.31 33.80 8.37
C ASN A 19 6.24 32.77 8.00
N GLU A 20 5.95 32.62 6.71
CA GLU A 20 4.97 31.66 6.20
C GLU A 20 5.38 30.21 6.49
N LEU A 21 6.64 29.85 6.20
CA LEU A 21 7.14 28.49 6.48
C LEU A 21 7.23 28.24 7.99
N ARG A 22 7.66 29.23 8.77
CA ARG A 22 7.72 29.13 10.24
C ARG A 22 6.32 28.87 10.82
N GLU A 23 5.33 29.64 10.36
CA GLU A 23 3.94 29.46 10.79
C GLU A 23 3.41 28.08 10.43
N GLN A 24 3.67 27.59 9.22
CA GLN A 24 3.24 26.27 8.81
C GLN A 24 3.94 25.15 9.60
N ILE A 25 5.22 25.31 9.94
CA ILE A 25 5.97 24.38 10.78
C ILE A 25 5.46 24.40 12.21
N VAL A 26 5.30 25.59 12.80
CA VAL A 26 4.84 25.74 14.18
C VAL A 26 3.39 25.29 14.34
N ALA A 27 2.55 25.54 13.35
CA ALA A 27 1.15 25.07 13.31
C ALA A 27 1.03 23.58 12.95
N GLY A 28 2.14 22.87 12.74
CA GLY A 28 2.14 21.45 12.37
C GLY A 28 1.65 21.14 10.94
N ARG A 29 1.37 22.16 10.13
CA ARG A 29 0.99 21.98 8.72
C ARG A 29 2.14 21.42 7.86
N LEU A 30 3.38 21.67 8.27
CA LEU A 30 4.59 21.01 7.77
C LEU A 30 5.18 20.18 8.90
N ALA A 31 4.93 18.88 8.86
CA ALA A 31 5.37 17.94 9.91
C ALA A 31 6.90 17.79 9.96
N ALA A 32 7.44 17.42 11.12
CA ALA A 32 8.84 17.04 11.24
C ALA A 32 9.16 15.90 10.25
N GLY A 33 10.30 16.01 9.55
CA GLY A 33 10.67 15.10 8.48
C GLY A 33 10.11 15.47 7.10
N TYR A 34 9.21 16.44 6.99
CA TYR A 34 8.73 16.92 5.71
C TYR A 34 9.90 17.46 4.86
N ARG A 35 10.05 16.93 3.65
CA ARG A 35 11.07 17.38 2.71
C ARG A 35 10.59 18.63 2.01
N LEU A 36 11.27 19.76 2.26
CA LEU A 36 11.04 20.98 1.53
C LEU A 36 11.59 20.86 0.10
N PRO A 37 10.97 21.54 -0.89
CA PRO A 37 11.55 21.67 -2.21
C PRO A 37 12.98 22.19 -2.14
N SER A 38 13.82 21.81 -3.10
CA SER A 38 15.15 22.37 -3.21
C SER A 38 15.07 23.90 -3.42
N GLU A 39 16.14 24.61 -3.09
CA GLU A 39 16.20 26.07 -3.25
C GLU A 39 15.85 26.51 -4.67
N ARG A 40 16.20 25.68 -5.67
CA ARG A 40 15.90 25.93 -7.09
C ARG A 40 14.40 25.69 -7.38
N GLU A 41 13.87 24.56 -6.96
CA GLU A 41 12.44 24.24 -7.15
C GLU A 41 11.53 25.24 -6.42
N MET A 42 11.89 25.65 -5.20
CA MET A 42 11.14 26.65 -4.45
C MET A 42 11.18 28.02 -5.14
N ALA A 43 12.33 28.42 -5.68
CA ALA A 43 12.48 29.67 -6.41
C ALA A 43 11.63 29.68 -7.69
N GLU A 44 11.58 28.57 -8.41
CA GLU A 44 10.75 28.40 -9.60
C GLU A 44 9.25 28.42 -9.23
N LEU A 45 8.84 27.69 -8.17
CA LEU A 45 7.47 27.62 -7.67
C LEU A 45 6.91 29.01 -7.27
N LEU A 46 7.71 29.83 -6.61
CA LEU A 46 7.31 31.14 -6.11
C LEU A 46 7.64 32.28 -7.06
N ALA A 47 8.28 31.98 -8.20
CA ALA A 47 8.80 32.95 -9.19
C ALA A 47 9.64 34.03 -8.51
N VAL A 48 10.58 33.66 -7.60
CA VAL A 48 11.50 34.54 -6.90
C VAL A 48 12.95 34.19 -7.24
N ASN A 49 13.91 35.06 -6.86
CA ASN A 49 15.32 34.75 -7.04
C ASN A 49 15.75 33.63 -6.08
N ARG A 50 16.62 32.73 -6.54
CA ARG A 50 17.18 31.63 -5.72
C ARG A 50 17.84 32.15 -4.44
N THR A 51 18.49 33.33 -4.49
CA THR A 51 19.11 33.98 -3.31
C THR A 51 18.06 34.27 -2.21
N THR A 52 16.85 34.65 -2.60
CA THR A 52 15.72 34.88 -1.67
C THR A 52 15.34 33.62 -0.91
N VAL A 53 15.28 32.48 -1.60
CA VAL A 53 14.99 31.18 -0.98
C VAL A 53 16.17 30.71 -0.13
N LEU A 54 17.39 30.88 -0.60
CA LEU A 54 18.61 30.50 0.13
C LEU A 54 18.70 31.25 1.46
N GLN A 55 18.41 32.56 1.44
CA GLN A 55 18.40 33.39 2.67
C GLN A 55 17.30 32.95 3.64
N ALA A 56 16.09 32.65 3.11
CA ALA A 56 14.99 32.17 3.94
C ALA A 56 15.30 30.80 4.57
N TYR A 57 15.87 29.87 3.80
CA TYR A 57 16.26 28.56 4.32
C TYR A 57 17.43 28.65 5.32
N SER A 58 18.36 29.58 5.15
CA SER A 58 19.42 29.82 6.11
C SER A 58 18.84 30.28 7.46
N GLU A 59 17.94 31.26 7.45
CA GLU A 59 17.31 31.77 8.70
C GLU A 59 16.50 30.67 9.41
N LEU A 60 15.74 29.85 8.68
CA LEU A 60 15.01 28.73 9.27
C LEU A 60 15.92 27.61 9.80
N LYS A 61 17.13 27.42 9.22
CA LYS A 61 18.14 26.51 9.76
C LYS A 61 18.75 27.04 11.03
N ASP A 62 19.06 28.32 11.08
CA ASP A 62 19.61 29.00 12.28
C ASP A 62 18.60 28.96 13.43
N GLU A 63 17.31 28.96 13.13
CA GLU A 63 16.22 28.76 14.11
C GLU A 63 16.01 27.28 14.48
N GLY A 64 16.73 26.34 13.84
CA GLY A 64 16.58 24.92 14.10
C GLY A 64 15.26 24.32 13.63
N LEU A 65 14.52 25.03 12.75
CA LEU A 65 13.25 24.59 12.21
C LEU A 65 13.41 23.65 11.03
N ILE A 66 14.51 23.75 10.30
CA ILE A 66 14.83 22.86 9.19
C ILE A 66 16.31 22.44 9.23
N ALA A 67 16.65 21.30 8.62
CA ALA A 67 18.04 20.88 8.42
C ALA A 67 18.25 20.36 7.00
N SER A 68 19.45 20.59 6.47
CA SER A 68 19.87 20.08 5.15
C SER A 68 20.85 18.94 5.31
N HIS A 69 20.59 17.86 4.57
CA HIS A 69 21.48 16.71 4.46
C HIS A 69 22.05 16.64 3.04
N VAL A 70 23.37 16.55 2.92
CA VAL A 70 24.06 16.48 1.64
C VAL A 70 23.53 15.29 0.82
N GLY A 71 23.05 15.54 -0.39
CA GLY A 71 22.50 14.53 -1.29
C GLY A 71 21.07 14.08 -0.97
N LYS A 72 20.50 14.45 0.18
CA LYS A 72 19.14 14.03 0.59
C LYS A 72 18.10 15.15 0.54
N GLY A 73 18.53 16.42 0.67
CA GLY A 73 17.63 17.57 0.64
C GLY A 73 17.50 18.30 1.99
N THR A 74 16.52 19.19 2.07
CA THR A 74 16.22 20.00 3.28
C THR A 74 14.93 19.50 3.91
N PHE A 75 14.94 19.26 5.23
CA PHE A 75 13.85 18.67 5.98
C PHE A 75 13.47 19.52 7.19
N VAL A 76 12.18 19.52 7.53
CA VAL A 76 11.66 20.13 8.75
C VAL A 76 12.18 19.37 9.96
N GLN A 77 12.71 20.08 10.96
CA GLN A 77 13.26 19.49 12.19
C GLN A 77 12.18 19.36 13.27
N ARG A 78 12.35 18.35 14.12
CA ARG A 78 11.57 18.23 15.35
C ARG A 78 12.11 19.24 16.37
N ARG A 79 11.28 20.14 16.89
CA ARG A 79 11.70 21.03 17.97
C ARG A 79 12.09 20.20 19.19
N ALA A 80 13.35 20.31 19.62
CA ALA A 80 13.86 19.64 20.83
C ALA A 80 13.29 20.21 22.14
N ASN A 81 12.39 21.19 22.09
CA ASN A 81 11.96 21.99 23.24
C ASN A 81 10.56 21.72 23.77
N GLU A 82 9.92 20.59 23.44
CA GLU A 82 8.64 20.26 24.09
C GLU A 82 8.76 19.36 25.34
N HIS A 83 9.97 19.08 25.81
CA HIS A 83 10.19 18.27 27.01
C HIS A 83 11.11 18.92 28.05
N ALA A 84 11.09 20.24 28.19
CA ALA A 84 11.78 20.92 29.33
C ALA A 84 10.94 22.11 29.82
N ILE A 85 9.72 21.87 30.29
CA ILE A 85 9.17 22.69 31.36
C ILE A 85 9.50 21.95 32.64
N ALA A 86 10.75 22.16 33.09
CA ALA A 86 11.10 21.91 34.45
C ALA A 86 10.24 22.84 35.31
N ALA A 87 9.42 22.28 36.15
CA ALA A 87 8.69 23.02 37.17
C ALA A 87 9.70 23.78 38.07
N PRO A 88 9.51 25.07 38.31
CA PRO A 88 10.27 25.75 39.32
C PRO A 88 9.84 25.20 40.70
N THR A 89 10.76 24.53 41.36
CA THR A 89 10.67 24.22 42.79
C THR A 89 10.77 25.51 43.59
N THR A 90 9.66 26.19 43.78
CA THR A 90 9.51 27.16 44.88
C THR A 90 8.25 26.79 45.63
N VAL A 91 8.44 26.24 46.80
CA VAL A 91 7.40 26.05 47.82
C VAL A 91 6.82 27.41 48.15
N PRO A 92 5.53 27.70 47.94
CA PRO A 92 4.93 28.93 48.44
C PRO A 92 4.74 28.82 49.97
N PRO A 93 4.88 29.93 50.74
CA PRO A 93 4.60 29.92 52.15
C PRO A 93 3.12 29.66 52.41
N ALA A 94 2.83 28.98 53.52
CA ALA A 94 1.48 28.62 53.94
C ALA A 94 0.57 29.82 54.04
N PRO A 95 -0.69 29.74 53.56
CA PRO A 95 -1.67 30.85 53.68
C PRO A 95 -2.16 30.98 55.11
N SER A 96 -2.22 32.24 55.57
CA SER A 96 -2.84 32.63 56.84
C SER A 96 -4.34 32.29 56.87
N PRO A 97 -4.89 31.89 58.02
CA PRO A 97 -6.27 31.46 58.11
C PRO A 97 -7.22 32.65 58.33
N HIS A 98 -7.65 33.34 57.30
CA HIS A 98 -8.81 34.24 57.32
C HIS A 98 -8.98 34.95 55.96
N ALA A 99 -9.56 34.23 55.00
CA ALA A 99 -10.30 34.85 53.91
C ALA A 99 -11.32 33.84 53.37
N SER A 100 -12.59 34.13 53.53
CA SER A 100 -13.67 33.34 52.94
C SER A 100 -13.58 33.40 51.40
N PRO A 101 -13.59 32.27 50.69
CA PRO A 101 -13.58 32.31 49.26
C PRO A 101 -15.00 32.66 48.74
N THR A 102 -15.12 33.81 48.13
CA THR A 102 -16.26 34.11 47.24
C THR A 102 -16.14 33.17 46.04
N LEU A 103 -16.98 32.16 45.99
CA LEU A 103 -17.14 31.27 44.83
C LEU A 103 -17.69 32.07 43.66
N CYS A 104 -16.80 32.52 42.78
CA CYS A 104 -17.17 32.89 41.43
C CYS A 104 -17.35 31.55 40.64
N PRO A 105 -18.52 31.28 40.05
CA PRO A 105 -18.64 30.08 39.21
C PRO A 105 -17.85 30.31 37.93
N LEU A 106 -16.62 29.82 37.89
CA LEU A 106 -15.90 29.59 36.64
C LEU A 106 -16.61 28.44 35.92
N THR A 107 -17.57 28.77 35.05
CA THR A 107 -17.96 27.87 34.00
C THR A 107 -16.73 27.64 33.13
N PRO A 108 -16.16 26.46 33.08
CA PRO A 108 -15.12 26.19 32.10
C PRO A 108 -15.80 26.25 30.73
N SER A 109 -15.46 27.26 29.93
CA SER A 109 -15.63 27.14 28.49
C SER A 109 -14.95 25.83 28.06
N PRO A 110 -15.65 24.94 27.36
CA PRO A 110 -14.98 23.75 26.83
C PRO A 110 -13.97 24.26 25.80
N LEU A 111 -12.72 24.35 26.21
CA LEU A 111 -11.61 24.35 25.29
C LEU A 111 -11.66 22.99 24.60
N THR A 112 -12.35 22.91 23.47
CA THR A 112 -12.26 21.80 22.56
C THR A 112 -10.88 21.85 21.90
N LEU A 113 -9.85 21.53 22.69
CA LEU A 113 -8.54 21.23 22.16
C LEU A 113 -8.70 19.94 21.39
N SER A 114 -8.74 20.04 20.08
CA SER A 114 -8.66 18.86 19.22
C SER A 114 -7.38 18.08 19.58
N PRO A 115 -7.46 16.76 19.73
CA PRO A 115 -6.27 15.97 20.00
C PRO A 115 -5.18 16.24 18.94
N PRO A 116 -3.90 16.26 19.30
CA PRO A 116 -2.80 16.48 18.35
C PRO A 116 -2.58 15.21 17.51
N TRP A 117 -3.52 14.88 16.64
CA TRP A 117 -3.55 13.65 15.85
C TRP A 117 -2.22 13.26 15.20
N PRO A 118 -1.45 14.18 14.55
CA PRO A 118 -0.19 13.80 13.91
C PRO A 118 0.86 13.23 14.87
N VAL A 119 0.80 13.62 16.14
CA VAL A 119 1.73 13.12 17.17
C VAL A 119 1.23 11.82 17.80
N LEU A 120 -0.08 11.59 17.76
CA LEU A 120 -0.70 10.41 18.35
C LEU A 120 -0.67 9.18 17.41
N PHE A 121 -0.53 9.40 16.11
CA PHE A 121 -0.39 8.30 15.16
C PHE A 121 0.97 7.63 15.29
N SER A 122 1.00 6.30 15.10
CA SER A 122 2.23 5.53 15.04
C SER A 122 3.06 5.87 13.79
N ASP A 123 4.37 5.61 13.83
CA ASP A 123 5.25 5.75 12.65
C ASP A 123 4.75 4.88 11.49
N TYR A 124 4.19 3.71 11.76
CA TYR A 124 3.54 2.87 10.77
C TYR A 124 2.39 3.59 10.08
N SER A 125 1.45 4.18 10.84
CA SER A 125 0.30 4.90 10.30
C SER A 125 0.72 6.15 9.50
N ASN A 126 1.78 6.83 9.95
CA ASN A 126 2.29 8.04 9.28
C ASN A 126 3.00 7.76 7.94
N ARG A 127 3.24 6.48 7.58
CA ARG A 127 3.75 6.09 6.25
C ARG A 127 2.69 6.15 5.17
N PHE A 128 1.40 6.16 5.56
CA PHE A 128 0.27 6.28 4.65
C PHE A 128 -0.25 7.70 4.68
N THR A 129 -0.31 8.37 3.54
CA THR A 129 -0.90 9.69 3.44
C THR A 129 -2.25 9.62 2.74
N TYR A 130 -3.24 10.34 3.28
CA TYR A 130 -4.59 10.40 2.69
C TYR A 130 -4.57 10.95 1.25
N HIS A 131 -3.57 11.77 0.90
CA HIS A 131 -3.39 12.31 -0.44
C HIS A 131 -3.12 11.23 -1.50
N ASP A 132 -2.51 10.12 -1.12
CA ASP A 132 -2.22 9.02 -2.06
C ASP A 132 -3.52 8.28 -2.45
N ILE A 133 -4.52 8.29 -1.58
CA ILE A 133 -5.85 7.68 -1.81
C ILE A 133 -6.77 8.66 -2.55
N ALA A 134 -6.80 9.93 -2.14
CA ALA A 134 -7.70 10.94 -2.69
C ALA A 134 -7.37 11.35 -4.14
N SER A 135 -6.17 11.07 -4.64
CA SER A 135 -5.81 11.33 -6.03
C SER A 135 -6.47 10.35 -7.01
N ALA A 136 -6.68 9.10 -6.60
CA ALA A 136 -7.41 8.10 -7.38
C ALA A 136 -8.91 8.42 -7.45
N ASP A 137 -9.51 8.85 -6.33
CA ASP A 137 -10.95 9.18 -6.28
C ASP A 137 -11.32 10.43 -7.08
N ARG A 138 -10.41 11.40 -7.22
CA ARG A 138 -10.67 12.63 -7.99
C ARG A 138 -10.77 12.41 -9.49
N ALA A 139 -10.09 11.41 -10.02
CA ALA A 139 -10.13 11.08 -11.44
C ALA A 139 -11.52 10.52 -11.83
N GLN A 140 -12.22 9.87 -10.90
CA GLN A 140 -13.54 9.28 -11.12
C GLN A 140 -14.69 10.31 -11.20
N SER A 141 -14.46 11.56 -10.78
CA SER A 141 -15.51 12.57 -10.65
C SER A 141 -15.64 13.56 -11.82
N MET A 142 -14.90 13.36 -12.90
CA MET A 142 -14.96 14.25 -14.07
C MET A 142 -16.02 13.77 -15.05
N ASP A 143 -17.13 14.50 -15.20
CA ASP A 143 -18.19 14.22 -16.17
C ASP A 143 -17.61 14.08 -17.58
N GLY A 144 -17.90 12.94 -18.23
CA GLY A 144 -17.45 12.63 -19.59
C GLY A 144 -16.01 12.13 -19.74
N ALA A 145 -15.29 11.93 -18.63
CA ALA A 145 -13.98 11.30 -18.68
C ALA A 145 -14.08 9.77 -18.84
N ILE A 146 -13.21 9.19 -19.67
CA ILE A 146 -13.03 7.74 -19.74
C ILE A 146 -11.99 7.34 -18.69
N ASP A 147 -12.41 6.56 -17.70
CA ASP A 147 -11.53 6.13 -16.62
C ASP A 147 -10.70 4.91 -17.00
N PHE A 148 -9.39 5.10 -17.15
CA PHE A 148 -8.40 4.03 -17.35
C PHE A 148 -7.65 3.67 -16.05
N ALA A 149 -7.95 4.30 -14.91
CA ALA A 149 -7.18 4.13 -13.68
C ALA A 149 -7.60 2.88 -12.89
N THR A 150 -8.90 2.55 -12.85
CA THR A 150 -9.40 1.47 -11.99
C THR A 150 -9.28 0.09 -12.61
N GLY A 151 -9.31 -0.03 -13.95
CA GLY A 151 -9.28 -1.30 -14.66
C GLY A 151 -10.37 -2.27 -14.17
N SER A 152 -11.54 -1.76 -13.82
CA SER A 152 -12.68 -2.57 -13.38
C SER A 152 -13.43 -3.13 -14.58
N PRO A 153 -13.99 -4.36 -14.49
CA PRO A 153 -14.89 -4.88 -15.51
C PRO A 153 -16.07 -3.93 -15.72
N ASN A 154 -16.55 -3.81 -16.97
CA ASN A 154 -17.78 -3.08 -17.23
C ASN A 154 -18.96 -3.83 -16.59
N PRO A 155 -19.73 -3.20 -15.68
CA PRO A 155 -20.87 -3.87 -15.04
C PRO A 155 -21.90 -4.45 -16.01
N HIS A 156 -22.04 -3.87 -17.20
CA HIS A 156 -22.99 -4.33 -18.21
C HIS A 156 -22.50 -5.55 -19.01
N ASP A 157 -21.23 -5.93 -18.90
CA ASP A 157 -20.70 -7.13 -19.57
C ASP A 157 -20.97 -8.41 -18.75
N ILE A 158 -21.35 -8.25 -17.48
CA ILE A 158 -21.76 -9.36 -16.61
C ILE A 158 -23.28 -9.50 -16.75
N PRO A 159 -23.80 -10.67 -17.15
CA PRO A 159 -25.25 -10.89 -17.22
C PRO A 159 -25.92 -10.63 -15.86
N ASP A 160 -26.90 -9.73 -15.82
CA ASP A 160 -27.59 -9.34 -14.58
C ASP A 160 -28.24 -10.53 -13.83
N ASP A 161 -28.70 -11.52 -14.60
CA ASP A 161 -29.30 -12.75 -14.09
C ASP A 161 -28.27 -13.73 -13.53
N LEU A 162 -27.05 -13.74 -14.06
CA LEU A 162 -26.00 -14.65 -13.59
C LEU A 162 -25.69 -14.45 -12.09
N LEU A 163 -25.30 -13.24 -11.72
CA LEU A 163 -24.96 -12.96 -10.29
C LEU A 163 -26.16 -13.13 -9.37
N ARG A 164 -27.37 -12.79 -9.84
CA ARG A 164 -28.60 -13.02 -9.08
C ARG A 164 -28.84 -14.50 -8.87
N ASP A 165 -28.80 -15.31 -9.92
CA ASP A 165 -29.11 -16.74 -9.88
C ASP A 165 -28.07 -17.50 -9.05
N VAL A 166 -26.78 -17.20 -9.22
CA VAL A 166 -25.69 -17.75 -8.43
C VAL A 166 -25.85 -17.38 -6.96
N SER A 167 -26.21 -16.11 -6.66
CA SER A 167 -26.44 -15.67 -5.28
C SER A 167 -27.64 -16.39 -4.67
N LEU A 168 -28.76 -16.49 -5.38
CA LEU A 168 -29.93 -17.23 -4.89
C LEU A 168 -29.60 -18.70 -4.63
N HIS A 169 -28.83 -19.35 -5.50
CA HIS A 169 -28.38 -20.72 -5.30
C HIS A 169 -27.48 -20.86 -4.06
N ALA A 170 -26.50 -19.97 -3.92
CA ALA A 170 -25.57 -19.94 -2.82
C ALA A 170 -26.26 -19.79 -1.45
N PHE A 171 -27.42 -19.13 -1.39
CA PHE A 171 -28.19 -18.90 -0.16
C PHE A 171 -29.38 -19.84 0.02
N SER A 172 -29.78 -20.62 -1.00
CA SER A 172 -30.89 -21.55 -0.95
C SER A 172 -30.48 -22.98 -0.58
N SER A 173 -29.19 -23.29 -0.58
CA SER A 173 -28.71 -24.63 -0.22
C SER A 173 -28.89 -24.91 1.28
N HIS A 174 -29.27 -26.14 1.64
CA HIS A 174 -29.46 -26.59 3.03
C HIS A 174 -28.17 -26.45 3.86
N ASP A 175 -27.00 -26.31 3.22
CA ASP A 175 -25.73 -26.09 3.88
C ASP A 175 -25.59 -24.67 4.49
N PHE A 176 -26.64 -23.83 4.32
CA PHE A 176 -26.68 -22.48 4.90
C PHE A 176 -27.23 -22.42 6.33
N ASP A 177 -27.68 -23.58 6.89
CA ASP A 177 -28.16 -23.65 8.24
C ASP A 177 -27.10 -23.22 9.24
N GLY A 178 -27.23 -21.95 9.66
CA GLY A 178 -26.39 -21.32 10.69
C GLY A 178 -25.12 -20.64 10.26
N GLN A 179 -24.86 -20.42 8.95
CA GLN A 179 -23.63 -19.77 8.44
C GLN A 179 -22.37 -20.27 9.19
N PRO A 180 -21.89 -21.48 8.93
CA PRO A 180 -20.73 -21.97 9.64
C PRO A 180 -19.55 -21.00 9.41
N GLU A 181 -18.84 -20.71 10.48
CA GLU A 181 -17.61 -19.94 10.41
C GLU A 181 -16.65 -20.62 9.44
N SER A 182 -16.12 -19.86 8.48
CA SER A 182 -15.14 -20.37 7.52
C SER A 182 -13.83 -20.67 8.24
N PRO A 183 -13.12 -21.74 7.86
CA PRO A 183 -11.70 -21.85 8.21
C PRO A 183 -10.93 -20.60 7.79
N ILE A 184 -9.84 -20.30 8.48
CA ILE A 184 -9.01 -19.10 8.22
C ILE A 184 -8.52 -19.08 6.76
N GLU A 185 -8.16 -20.25 6.23
CA GLU A 185 -7.70 -20.44 4.85
C GLU A 185 -8.83 -20.38 3.82
N GLY A 186 -10.07 -20.35 4.26
CA GLY A 186 -11.27 -20.41 3.42
C GLY A 186 -11.90 -21.81 3.37
N PHE A 187 -13.13 -21.89 2.87
CA PHE A 187 -13.85 -23.16 2.74
C PHE A 187 -13.05 -24.18 1.93
N THR A 188 -12.96 -25.39 2.43
CA THR A 188 -12.23 -26.49 1.77
C THR A 188 -12.73 -26.72 0.36
N GLU A 189 -14.04 -26.64 0.16
CA GLU A 189 -14.65 -26.77 -1.14
C GLU A 189 -14.18 -25.71 -2.13
N LEU A 190 -14.17 -24.42 -1.75
CA LEU A 190 -13.66 -23.35 -2.61
C LEU A 190 -12.18 -23.55 -2.95
N ARG A 191 -11.39 -23.94 -1.96
CA ARG A 191 -9.96 -24.23 -2.17
C ARG A 191 -9.73 -25.40 -3.12
N THR A 192 -10.61 -26.42 -3.08
CA THR A 192 -10.56 -27.55 -4.01
C THR A 192 -10.88 -27.09 -5.43
N LEU A 193 -12.00 -26.38 -5.61
CA LEU A 193 -12.41 -25.84 -6.92
C LEU A 193 -11.35 -24.91 -7.50
N LEU A 194 -10.76 -24.05 -6.69
CA LEU A 194 -9.66 -23.18 -7.13
C LEU A 194 -8.42 -23.97 -7.56
N ALA A 195 -8.05 -25.02 -6.80
CA ALA A 195 -6.91 -25.86 -7.17
C ALA A 195 -7.15 -26.59 -8.50
N ASP A 196 -8.37 -27.07 -8.73
CA ASP A 196 -8.75 -27.74 -9.98
C ASP A 196 -8.77 -26.74 -11.14
N HIS A 197 -9.40 -25.58 -10.98
CA HIS A 197 -9.42 -24.50 -11.96
C HIS A 197 -8.00 -24.05 -12.36
N MET A 198 -7.14 -23.80 -11.38
CA MET A 198 -5.76 -23.38 -11.64
C MET A 198 -4.95 -24.45 -12.36
N ARG A 199 -5.20 -25.74 -12.10
CA ARG A 199 -4.56 -26.84 -12.80
C ARG A 199 -5.02 -26.91 -14.25
N GLU A 200 -6.31 -26.76 -14.53
CA GLU A 200 -6.90 -26.92 -15.85
C GLU A 200 -6.60 -25.71 -16.75
N ASP A 201 -6.76 -24.51 -16.25
CA ASP A 201 -6.70 -23.29 -17.04
C ASP A 201 -5.36 -22.58 -16.98
N ARG A 202 -4.60 -22.77 -15.90
CA ARG A 202 -3.33 -22.07 -15.66
C ARG A 202 -2.11 -22.99 -15.51
N MET A 203 -2.28 -24.30 -15.62
CA MET A 203 -1.20 -25.30 -15.45
C MET A 203 -0.48 -25.22 -14.09
N ILE A 204 -1.15 -24.71 -13.05
CA ILE A 204 -0.62 -24.64 -11.68
C ILE A 204 -1.03 -25.89 -10.92
N HIS A 205 -0.09 -26.80 -10.70
CA HIS A 205 -0.33 -28.03 -9.95
C HIS A 205 -0.20 -27.80 -8.46
N CYS A 206 -1.33 -27.77 -7.75
CA CYS A 206 -1.38 -27.61 -6.31
C CYS A 206 -2.48 -28.45 -5.67
N SER A 207 -2.40 -28.64 -4.37
CA SER A 207 -3.47 -29.22 -3.56
C SER A 207 -4.30 -28.12 -2.90
N PRO A 208 -5.49 -28.41 -2.38
CA PRO A 208 -6.28 -27.45 -1.59
C PRO A 208 -5.52 -26.88 -0.37
N HIS A 209 -4.53 -27.60 0.15
CA HIS A 209 -3.71 -27.13 1.27
C HIS A 209 -2.70 -26.04 0.88
N ASN A 210 -2.42 -25.89 -0.41
CA ASN A 210 -1.60 -24.82 -0.94
C ASN A 210 -2.40 -23.54 -1.20
N VAL A 211 -3.73 -23.60 -1.16
CA VAL A 211 -4.64 -22.49 -1.47
C VAL A 211 -5.11 -21.81 -0.19
N MET A 212 -5.06 -20.48 -0.18
CA MET A 212 -5.67 -19.63 0.83
C MET A 212 -6.59 -18.61 0.18
N VAL A 213 -7.86 -18.59 0.58
CA VAL A 213 -8.86 -17.62 0.11
C VAL A 213 -8.67 -16.30 0.84
N LEU A 214 -8.69 -15.19 0.11
CA LEU A 214 -8.35 -13.84 0.57
C LEU A 214 -9.51 -12.87 0.34
N SER A 215 -9.53 -11.75 1.08
CA SER A 215 -10.44 -10.63 0.84
C SER A 215 -9.91 -9.68 -0.26
N GLY A 216 -9.41 -10.29 -1.35
CA GLY A 216 -8.72 -9.67 -2.48
C GLY A 216 -7.22 -9.94 -2.46
N SER A 217 -6.55 -9.84 -3.62
CA SER A 217 -5.10 -10.10 -3.76
C SER A 217 -4.24 -9.13 -2.95
N GLU A 218 -4.69 -7.89 -2.77
CA GLU A 218 -3.98 -6.90 -1.93
C GLU A 218 -3.83 -7.36 -0.48
N GLN A 219 -4.82 -8.07 0.08
CA GLN A 219 -4.66 -8.67 1.41
C GLN A 219 -3.56 -9.73 1.42
N GLY A 220 -3.47 -10.53 0.37
CA GLY A 220 -2.40 -11.53 0.22
C GLY A 220 -1.02 -10.86 0.18
N LEU A 221 -0.92 -9.77 -0.56
CA LEU A 221 0.31 -8.99 -0.64
C LEU A 221 0.69 -8.40 0.74
N ASP A 222 -0.24 -7.77 1.46
CA ASP A 222 0.00 -7.23 2.81
C ASP A 222 0.46 -8.34 3.77
N LEU A 223 -0.22 -9.50 3.76
CA LEU A 223 0.17 -10.64 4.58
C LEU A 223 1.58 -11.17 4.22
N CYS A 224 1.93 -11.24 2.94
CA CYS A 224 3.28 -11.61 2.50
C CYS A 224 4.33 -10.61 2.98
N VAL A 225 4.05 -9.31 2.84
CA VAL A 225 4.95 -8.26 3.32
C VAL A 225 5.19 -8.41 4.83
N ARG A 226 4.15 -8.58 5.62
CA ARG A 226 4.25 -8.79 7.08
C ARG A 226 4.98 -10.08 7.46
N ALA A 227 4.89 -11.12 6.62
CA ALA A 227 5.51 -12.42 6.89
C ALA A 227 7.00 -12.44 6.58
N PHE A 228 7.44 -11.72 5.55
CA PHE A 228 8.77 -11.91 4.98
C PHE A 228 9.67 -10.69 5.03
N VAL A 229 9.12 -9.48 5.22
CA VAL A 229 9.88 -8.23 5.10
C VAL A 229 10.06 -7.57 6.48
N ASN A 230 11.32 -7.39 6.87
CA ASN A 230 11.68 -6.57 8.01
C ASN A 230 12.04 -5.14 7.54
N PRO A 231 11.99 -4.14 8.44
CA PRO A 231 12.49 -2.80 8.13
C PRO A 231 13.92 -2.83 7.59
N GLY A 232 14.13 -2.22 6.41
CA GLY A 232 15.42 -2.17 5.74
C GLY A 232 15.72 -3.36 4.80
N ASP A 233 14.94 -4.44 4.83
CA ASP A 233 15.07 -5.54 3.87
C ASP A 233 14.84 -5.05 2.43
N CYS A 234 15.60 -5.60 1.49
CA CYS A 234 15.51 -5.24 0.09
C CYS A 234 14.39 -6.01 -0.61
N VAL A 235 13.60 -5.32 -1.41
CA VAL A 235 12.59 -5.87 -2.31
C VAL A 235 12.85 -5.37 -3.73
N LEU A 236 12.95 -6.28 -4.71
CA LEU A 236 13.02 -5.93 -6.12
C LEU A 236 11.62 -5.81 -6.69
N VAL A 237 11.40 -4.76 -7.49
CA VAL A 237 10.14 -4.52 -8.21
C VAL A 237 10.44 -4.09 -9.64
N GLU A 238 9.49 -4.20 -10.53
CA GLU A 238 9.58 -3.62 -11.88
C GLU A 238 9.65 -2.09 -11.82
N SER A 239 10.38 -1.44 -12.74
CA SER A 239 10.60 0.02 -12.74
C SER A 239 9.29 0.82 -12.85
N ALA A 240 8.33 0.32 -13.62
CA ALA A 240 6.93 0.70 -13.54
C ALA A 240 6.19 -0.49 -12.89
N THR A 241 5.43 -0.27 -11.84
CA THR A 241 4.75 -1.35 -11.12
C THR A 241 3.46 -0.88 -10.47
N PHE A 242 2.67 -1.81 -9.96
CA PHE A 242 1.39 -1.55 -9.30
C PHE A 242 1.60 -0.70 -8.03
N PHE A 243 0.97 0.47 -8.01
CA PHE A 243 1.18 1.45 -6.94
C PHE A 243 0.82 0.92 -5.53
N PRO A 244 -0.28 0.19 -5.31
CA PRO A 244 -0.57 -0.39 -4.00
C PRO A 244 0.51 -1.36 -3.50
N ALA A 245 1.22 -2.06 -4.39
CA ALA A 245 2.35 -2.90 -3.99
C ALA A 245 3.49 -2.07 -3.40
N LEU A 246 3.80 -0.91 -4.02
CA LEU A 246 4.80 0.01 -3.46
C LEU A 246 4.38 0.52 -2.07
N GLN A 247 3.09 0.77 -1.86
CA GLN A 247 2.58 1.19 -0.55
C GLN A 247 2.72 0.07 0.50
N ALA A 248 2.40 -1.17 0.12
CA ALA A 248 2.56 -2.32 1.01
C ALA A 248 4.03 -2.50 1.43
N PHE A 249 5.00 -2.41 0.51
CA PHE A 249 6.42 -2.49 0.85
C PHE A 249 6.91 -1.30 1.68
N ARG A 250 6.45 -0.08 1.37
CA ARG A 250 6.76 1.12 2.17
C ARG A 250 6.23 1.02 3.59
N SER A 251 5.07 0.38 3.79
CA SER A 251 4.49 0.19 5.12
C SER A 251 5.42 -0.60 6.05
N ALA A 252 6.13 -1.56 5.49
CA ALA A 252 7.12 -2.36 6.21
C ALA A 252 8.51 -1.71 6.31
N ASP A 253 8.67 -0.46 5.82
CA ASP A 253 9.97 0.22 5.74
C ASP A 253 11.00 -0.54 4.88
N ALA A 254 10.52 -1.21 3.83
CA ALA A 254 11.36 -1.94 2.91
C ALA A 254 12.20 -1.02 2.04
N ARG A 255 13.39 -1.45 1.70
CA ARG A 255 14.23 -0.83 0.69
C ARG A 255 13.81 -1.31 -0.69
N ILE A 256 13.02 -0.52 -1.40
CA ILE A 256 12.52 -0.85 -2.73
C ILE A 256 13.59 -0.51 -3.77
N ILE A 257 13.96 -1.48 -4.59
CA ILE A 257 14.90 -1.36 -5.70
C ILE A 257 14.18 -1.70 -7.00
N SER A 258 14.19 -0.77 -7.94
CA SER A 258 13.56 -0.95 -9.25
C SER A 258 14.50 -1.66 -10.21
N VAL A 259 14.05 -2.75 -10.80
CA VAL A 259 14.70 -3.43 -11.91
C VAL A 259 14.18 -2.82 -13.21
N PRO A 260 15.04 -2.44 -14.17
CA PRO A 260 14.60 -1.93 -15.46
C PRO A 260 13.64 -2.87 -16.18
N THR A 261 12.72 -2.30 -16.94
CA THR A 261 11.73 -3.04 -17.77
C THR A 261 11.87 -2.64 -19.23
N ASP A 262 11.45 -3.54 -20.10
CA ASP A 262 11.30 -3.32 -21.55
C ASP A 262 9.92 -3.80 -22.03
N GLU A 263 9.77 -4.04 -23.34
CA GLU A 263 8.53 -4.53 -23.95
C GLU A 263 8.13 -5.93 -23.46
N SER A 264 9.10 -6.69 -22.93
CA SER A 264 8.93 -8.04 -22.38
C SER A 264 8.73 -8.04 -20.85
N GLY A 265 8.61 -6.89 -20.21
CA GLY A 265 8.50 -6.74 -18.75
C GLY A 265 9.85 -6.57 -18.06
N MET A 266 10.05 -7.20 -16.90
CA MET A 266 11.31 -7.11 -16.15
C MET A 266 12.49 -7.66 -16.95
N ARG A 267 13.58 -6.91 -17.03
CA ARG A 267 14.83 -7.32 -17.68
C ARG A 267 15.54 -8.36 -16.83
N THR A 268 15.27 -9.64 -17.12
CA THR A 268 15.73 -10.78 -16.32
C THR A 268 17.23 -10.98 -16.37
N GLU A 269 17.89 -10.56 -17.46
CA GLU A 269 19.34 -10.61 -17.60
C GLU A 269 20.10 -9.73 -16.57
N LEU A 270 19.41 -8.76 -15.96
CA LEU A 270 19.97 -7.90 -14.91
C LEU A 270 19.75 -8.47 -13.50
N LEU A 271 18.84 -9.45 -13.34
CA LEU A 271 18.44 -9.93 -12.01
C LEU A 271 19.60 -10.52 -11.22
N GLU A 272 20.51 -11.23 -11.89
CA GLU A 272 21.67 -11.82 -11.22
C GLU A 272 22.57 -10.75 -10.57
N GLU A 273 22.84 -9.66 -11.29
CA GLU A 273 23.60 -8.51 -10.74
C GLU A 273 22.88 -7.86 -9.57
N PHE A 274 21.56 -7.65 -9.72
CA PHE A 274 20.74 -7.02 -8.68
C PHE A 274 20.65 -7.91 -7.43
N CYS A 275 20.47 -9.21 -7.59
CA CYS A 275 20.42 -10.16 -6.48
C CYS A 275 21.77 -10.25 -5.75
N ALA A 276 22.88 -10.32 -6.49
CA ALA A 276 24.22 -10.35 -5.92
C ALA A 276 24.57 -9.07 -5.17
N ARG A 277 24.10 -7.90 -5.65
CA ARG A 277 24.42 -6.60 -5.09
C ARG A 277 23.53 -6.23 -3.90
N PHE A 278 22.26 -6.53 -3.96
CA PHE A 278 21.26 -6.03 -3.00
C PHE A 278 20.72 -7.09 -2.05
N HIS A 279 20.97 -8.38 -2.32
CA HIS A 279 20.50 -9.52 -1.51
C HIS A 279 19.00 -9.39 -1.15
N PRO A 280 18.09 -9.33 -2.15
CA PRO A 280 16.67 -9.08 -1.90
C PRO A 280 16.03 -10.25 -1.15
N LYS A 281 15.07 -9.91 -0.30
CA LYS A 281 14.16 -10.88 0.35
C LYS A 281 13.09 -11.36 -0.62
N LEU A 282 12.57 -10.44 -1.43
CA LEU A 282 11.46 -10.65 -2.34
C LEU A 282 11.73 -10.02 -3.70
N ILE A 283 11.20 -10.66 -4.73
CA ILE A 283 10.95 -10.08 -6.05
C ILE A 283 9.43 -10.02 -6.23
N TYR A 284 8.88 -8.86 -6.51
CA TYR A 284 7.47 -8.69 -6.86
C TYR A 284 7.36 -8.38 -8.34
N THR A 285 6.49 -9.12 -9.04
CA THR A 285 6.30 -8.96 -10.49
C THR A 285 4.85 -9.27 -10.90
N ILE A 286 4.40 -8.62 -11.99
CA ILE A 286 3.15 -8.88 -12.69
C ILE A 286 3.49 -9.39 -14.08
N PRO A 287 3.84 -10.69 -14.26
CA PRO A 287 4.43 -11.17 -15.49
C PRO A 287 3.44 -11.35 -16.64
N THR A 288 2.12 -11.24 -16.38
CA THR A 288 1.06 -11.41 -17.39
C THR A 288 0.20 -10.17 -17.43
N PHE A 289 0.12 -9.51 -18.60
CA PHE A 289 -0.66 -8.28 -18.81
C PHE A 289 -0.37 -7.21 -17.76
N HIS A 290 0.90 -6.90 -17.65
CA HIS A 290 1.49 -6.08 -16.60
C HIS A 290 0.77 -4.74 -16.38
N ASN A 291 0.47 -4.42 -15.13
CA ASN A 291 -0.05 -3.11 -14.75
C ASN A 291 1.11 -2.21 -14.24
N PRO A 292 1.46 -1.09 -14.94
CA PRO A 292 0.61 -0.39 -15.93
C PRO A 292 1.01 -0.56 -17.40
N THR A 293 2.03 -1.34 -17.75
CA THR A 293 2.62 -1.32 -19.10
C THR A 293 1.88 -2.16 -20.15
N GLY A 294 1.07 -3.13 -19.71
CA GLY A 294 0.41 -4.10 -20.60
C GLY A 294 1.34 -5.17 -21.15
N SER A 295 2.63 -5.17 -20.79
CA SER A 295 3.60 -6.17 -21.26
C SER A 295 3.28 -7.57 -20.71
N THR A 296 3.75 -8.60 -21.42
CA THR A 296 3.66 -9.99 -20.98
C THR A 296 5.03 -10.64 -21.07
N MET A 297 5.53 -11.11 -19.94
CA MET A 297 6.83 -11.74 -19.82
C MET A 297 6.87 -13.06 -20.58
N PRO A 298 7.80 -13.24 -21.55
CA PRO A 298 7.95 -14.48 -22.29
C PRO A 298 8.35 -15.65 -21.42
N ALA A 299 8.04 -16.89 -21.85
CA ALA A 299 8.38 -18.10 -21.08
C ALA A 299 9.88 -18.26 -20.76
N GLN A 300 10.76 -17.73 -21.63
CA GLN A 300 12.20 -17.76 -21.40
C GLN A 300 12.57 -16.86 -20.19
N HIS A 301 12.10 -15.62 -20.15
CA HIS A 301 12.38 -14.70 -19.04
C HIS A 301 11.77 -15.20 -17.73
N ARG A 302 10.61 -15.89 -17.79
CA ARG A 302 10.02 -16.54 -16.58
C ARG A 302 10.96 -17.59 -16.01
N ARG A 303 11.57 -18.43 -16.85
CA ARG A 303 12.57 -19.42 -16.40
C ARG A 303 13.79 -18.75 -15.77
N GLU A 304 14.36 -17.76 -16.44
CA GLU A 304 15.53 -17.01 -15.94
C GLU A 304 15.26 -16.36 -14.58
N LEU A 305 14.05 -15.78 -14.39
CA LEU A 305 13.65 -15.20 -13.12
C LEU A 305 13.58 -16.26 -12.02
N ILE A 306 12.95 -17.41 -12.28
CA ILE A 306 12.82 -18.52 -11.33
C ILE A 306 14.20 -19.06 -10.97
N GLU A 307 15.05 -19.33 -11.95
CA GLU A 307 16.42 -19.85 -11.75
C GLU A 307 17.26 -18.89 -10.90
N THR A 308 17.17 -17.59 -11.19
CA THR A 308 17.87 -16.57 -10.41
C THR A 308 17.31 -16.47 -8.98
N ALA A 309 16.00 -16.49 -8.81
CA ALA A 309 15.37 -16.47 -7.49
C ALA A 309 15.79 -17.68 -6.64
N MET A 310 15.80 -18.87 -7.22
CA MET A 310 16.27 -20.09 -6.54
C MET A 310 17.75 -20.03 -6.20
N LYS A 311 18.61 -19.57 -7.13
CA LYS A 311 20.05 -19.40 -6.93
C LYS A 311 20.38 -18.49 -5.76
N TYR A 312 19.65 -17.39 -5.61
CA TYR A 312 19.87 -16.40 -4.57
C TYR A 312 18.94 -16.57 -3.35
N GLN A 313 18.15 -17.66 -3.31
CA GLN A 313 17.19 -17.96 -2.23
C GLN A 313 16.24 -16.80 -1.95
N CYS A 314 15.76 -16.16 -3.00
CA CYS A 314 14.84 -15.04 -2.97
C CYS A 314 13.43 -15.51 -3.32
N LEU A 315 12.42 -15.14 -2.51
CA LEU A 315 11.04 -15.47 -2.83
C LEU A 315 10.51 -14.57 -3.95
N VAL A 316 9.59 -15.09 -4.74
CA VAL A 316 8.90 -14.34 -5.80
C VAL A 316 7.41 -14.23 -5.45
N ILE A 317 6.87 -13.02 -5.45
CA ILE A 317 5.44 -12.79 -5.45
C ILE A 317 5.03 -12.53 -6.89
N GLU A 318 4.29 -13.48 -7.46
CA GLU A 318 3.64 -13.36 -8.77
C GLU A 318 2.22 -12.85 -8.56
N ASP A 319 1.93 -11.63 -8.99
CA ASP A 319 0.60 -11.04 -8.96
C ASP A 319 -0.05 -11.17 -10.35
N ASP A 320 -1.08 -12.00 -10.46
CA ASP A 320 -1.71 -12.38 -11.74
C ASP A 320 -3.25 -12.16 -11.72
N PRO A 321 -3.71 -10.90 -11.61
CA PRO A 321 -5.14 -10.62 -11.63
C PRO A 321 -5.76 -10.66 -13.03
N TYR A 322 -4.95 -10.67 -14.09
CA TYR A 322 -5.39 -10.49 -15.49
C TYR A 322 -5.19 -11.71 -16.37
N GLY A 323 -4.56 -12.78 -15.87
CA GLY A 323 -4.14 -13.91 -16.67
C GLY A 323 -5.24 -14.68 -17.39
N GLU A 324 -6.50 -14.49 -16.97
CA GLU A 324 -7.69 -15.06 -17.62
C GLU A 324 -8.36 -14.09 -18.61
N LEU A 325 -7.92 -12.82 -18.64
CA LEU A 325 -8.46 -11.77 -19.50
C LEU A 325 -7.63 -11.66 -20.78
N HIS A 326 -7.87 -12.54 -21.76
CA HIS A 326 -7.17 -12.49 -23.04
C HIS A 326 -8.15 -12.49 -24.21
N TYR A 327 -7.73 -11.87 -25.31
CA TYR A 327 -8.49 -11.80 -26.54
C TYR A 327 -7.96 -12.83 -27.54
N GLY A 328 -8.89 -13.50 -28.25
CA GLY A 328 -8.54 -14.49 -29.26
C GLY A 328 -8.22 -15.87 -28.66
N THR A 329 -7.51 -16.70 -29.46
CA THR A 329 -7.22 -18.11 -29.15
C THR A 329 -5.84 -18.35 -28.54
N SER A 330 -5.01 -17.32 -28.47
CA SER A 330 -3.67 -17.44 -27.93
C SER A 330 -3.70 -17.33 -26.40
N MET A 331 -3.38 -18.42 -25.73
CA MET A 331 -3.27 -18.43 -24.27
C MET A 331 -2.01 -17.67 -23.82
N PRO A 332 -2.07 -16.94 -22.71
CA PRO A 332 -0.88 -16.35 -22.12
C PRO A 332 0.11 -17.44 -21.68
N PRO A 333 1.40 -17.11 -21.52
CA PRO A 333 2.38 -18.08 -21.02
C PRO A 333 2.00 -18.65 -19.65
N THR A 334 2.41 -19.88 -19.37
CA THR A 334 2.25 -20.52 -18.05
C THR A 334 2.78 -19.58 -16.97
N PRO A 335 2.02 -19.33 -15.88
CA PRO A 335 2.49 -18.54 -14.74
C PRO A 335 3.81 -19.06 -14.16
N LEU A 336 4.58 -18.19 -13.49
CA LEU A 336 5.79 -18.59 -12.78
C LEU A 336 5.51 -19.75 -11.83
N LYS A 337 4.39 -19.68 -11.10
CA LYS A 337 3.95 -20.73 -10.18
C LYS A 337 3.69 -22.08 -10.85
N GLY A 338 3.23 -22.08 -12.10
CA GLY A 338 3.03 -23.29 -12.88
C GLY A 338 4.34 -23.90 -13.42
N MET A 339 5.42 -23.14 -13.41
CA MET A 339 6.73 -23.53 -13.89
C MET A 339 7.69 -23.95 -12.76
N GLU A 340 7.29 -23.76 -11.48
CA GLU A 340 8.15 -23.91 -10.31
C GLU A 340 7.47 -24.78 -9.24
N ASN A 341 8.22 -25.76 -8.70
CA ASN A 341 7.72 -26.70 -7.69
C ASN A 341 8.53 -26.71 -6.39
N ALA A 342 9.60 -25.91 -6.29
CA ALA A 342 10.46 -25.87 -5.09
C ALA A 342 9.93 -24.95 -3.97
N GLY A 343 8.83 -24.20 -4.22
CA GLY A 343 8.16 -23.38 -3.23
C GLY A 343 8.61 -21.92 -3.19
N TYR A 344 9.42 -21.47 -4.16
CA TYR A 344 9.91 -20.08 -4.19
C TYR A 344 8.88 -19.06 -4.72
N VAL A 345 7.85 -19.52 -5.44
CA VAL A 345 6.83 -18.63 -6.01
C VAL A 345 5.55 -18.65 -5.17
N ILE A 346 5.12 -17.48 -4.74
CA ILE A 346 3.82 -17.20 -4.14
C ILE A 346 2.95 -16.54 -5.21
N TYR A 347 1.89 -17.21 -5.63
CA TYR A 347 0.96 -16.73 -6.65
C TYR A 347 -0.23 -16.04 -5.99
N LEU A 348 -0.60 -14.87 -6.49
CA LEU A 348 -1.77 -14.09 -6.08
C LEU A 348 -2.71 -13.88 -7.25
N SER A 349 -4.01 -14.04 -7.04
CA SER A 349 -5.04 -13.69 -8.02
C SER A 349 -6.36 -13.29 -7.35
N THR A 350 -7.36 -12.89 -8.17
CA THR A 350 -8.60 -12.29 -7.65
C THR A 350 -9.75 -12.43 -8.64
N PHE A 351 -10.98 -12.57 -8.14
CA PHE A 351 -12.20 -12.45 -8.91
C PHE A 351 -12.59 -11.00 -9.27
N SER A 352 -11.86 -10.02 -8.76
CA SER A 352 -12.20 -8.60 -8.95
C SER A 352 -12.11 -8.14 -10.40
N LYS A 353 -11.33 -8.84 -11.23
CA LYS A 353 -11.11 -8.47 -12.63
C LYS A 353 -11.91 -9.36 -13.60
N THR A 354 -12.19 -10.59 -13.21
CA THR A 354 -12.93 -11.56 -14.05
C THR A 354 -14.43 -11.57 -13.77
N VAL A 355 -14.84 -11.24 -12.53
CA VAL A 355 -16.27 -11.23 -12.15
C VAL A 355 -16.67 -9.82 -11.72
N THR A 356 -16.39 -9.43 -10.49
CA THR A 356 -16.71 -8.08 -9.98
C THR A 356 -15.85 -7.73 -8.78
N PRO A 357 -15.38 -6.48 -8.69
CA PRO A 357 -14.62 -6.02 -7.52
C PRO A 357 -15.44 -6.08 -6.22
N GLY A 358 -16.78 -6.04 -6.30
CA GLY A 358 -17.68 -6.08 -5.14
C GLY A 358 -17.64 -7.38 -4.34
N LEU A 359 -17.26 -8.50 -4.93
CA LEU A 359 -17.13 -9.79 -4.23
C LEU A 359 -16.04 -9.79 -3.17
N ARG A 360 -15.03 -8.95 -3.32
CA ARG A 360 -13.88 -8.90 -2.39
C ARG A 360 -13.31 -10.29 -2.12
N THR A 361 -13.12 -11.10 -3.16
CA THR A 361 -12.55 -12.45 -3.06
C THR A 361 -11.36 -12.58 -4.00
N GLY A 362 -10.27 -13.10 -3.47
CA GLY A 362 -9.06 -13.48 -4.18
C GLY A 362 -8.48 -14.75 -3.56
N TRP A 363 -7.35 -15.19 -4.05
CA TRP A 363 -6.66 -16.35 -3.51
C TRP A 363 -5.14 -16.22 -3.66
N LEU A 364 -4.47 -17.02 -2.83
CA LEU A 364 -3.03 -17.21 -2.85
C LEU A 364 -2.75 -18.70 -3.03
N ILE A 365 -1.71 -19.02 -3.80
CA ILE A 365 -1.17 -20.38 -3.91
C ILE A 365 0.30 -20.34 -3.54
N ALA A 366 0.65 -21.11 -2.49
CA ALA A 366 2.02 -21.14 -2.00
C ALA A 366 2.35 -22.51 -1.35
N ASP A 367 3.60 -22.66 -0.90
CA ASP A 367 3.97 -23.77 -0.04
C ASP A 367 3.12 -23.80 1.23
N THR A 368 2.82 -24.98 1.75
CA THR A 368 1.94 -25.16 2.93
C THR A 368 2.48 -24.48 4.19
N HIS A 369 3.82 -24.38 4.35
CA HIS A 369 4.42 -23.62 5.46
C HIS A 369 4.13 -22.12 5.35
N VAL A 370 4.13 -21.58 4.11
CA VAL A 370 3.76 -20.21 3.83
C VAL A 370 2.29 -20.00 4.17
N VAL A 371 1.38 -20.85 3.63
CA VAL A 371 -0.05 -20.76 3.92
C VAL A 371 -0.33 -20.78 5.43
N ALA A 372 0.28 -21.70 6.17
CA ALA A 372 0.12 -21.79 7.62
C ALA A 372 0.59 -20.52 8.35
N ARG A 373 1.71 -19.95 7.91
CA ARG A 373 2.24 -18.70 8.49
C ARG A 373 1.31 -17.52 8.22
N LEU A 374 0.82 -17.39 6.98
CA LEU A 374 -0.10 -16.31 6.59
C LEU A 374 -1.46 -16.47 7.29
N ALA A 375 -1.97 -17.69 7.47
CA ALA A 375 -3.17 -17.96 8.23
C ALA A 375 -3.05 -17.51 9.69
N ALA A 376 -1.90 -17.75 10.33
CA ALA A 376 -1.63 -17.29 11.69
C ALA A 376 -1.62 -15.76 11.79
N LEU A 377 -1.04 -15.04 10.82
CA LEU A 377 -1.06 -13.58 10.75
C LEU A 377 -2.47 -13.04 10.50
N ARG A 378 -3.19 -13.66 9.57
CA ARG A 378 -4.55 -13.26 9.22
C ARG A 378 -5.52 -13.33 10.41
N ARG A 379 -5.36 -14.33 11.26
CA ARG A 379 -6.20 -14.49 12.46
C ARG A 379 -6.28 -13.21 13.31
N MET A 380 -5.24 -12.40 13.29
CA MET A 380 -5.18 -11.13 14.03
C MET A 380 -5.79 -9.95 13.29
N VAL A 381 -6.25 -10.13 12.03
CA VAL A 381 -6.75 -9.06 11.16
C VAL A 381 -8.27 -9.19 10.94
N ASP A 382 -8.70 -10.23 10.21
CA ASP A 382 -10.09 -10.42 9.79
C ASP A 382 -10.60 -11.86 9.94
N GLN A 383 -9.78 -12.76 10.46
CA GLN A 383 -10.02 -14.20 10.62
C GLN A 383 -10.19 -14.92 9.28
N HIS A 384 -11.21 -14.60 8.48
CA HIS A 384 -11.47 -15.26 7.20
C HIS A 384 -12.21 -14.33 6.23
N THR A 385 -12.19 -14.65 4.94
CA THR A 385 -12.99 -13.99 3.91
C THR A 385 -14.47 -14.27 4.14
N SER A 386 -15.33 -13.29 3.81
CA SER A 386 -16.79 -13.41 3.92
C SER A 386 -17.29 -14.78 3.44
N SER A 387 -17.98 -15.51 4.30
CA SER A 387 -18.58 -16.83 3.98
C SER A 387 -19.57 -16.71 2.83
N SER A 388 -20.33 -15.62 2.76
CA SER A 388 -21.27 -15.34 1.67
C SER A 388 -20.57 -15.19 0.33
N SER A 389 -19.48 -14.40 0.28
CA SER A 389 -18.69 -14.21 -0.95
C SER A 389 -18.05 -15.52 -1.40
N GLN A 390 -17.53 -16.32 -0.46
CA GLN A 390 -16.96 -17.63 -0.78
C GLN A 390 -17.99 -18.59 -1.40
N ARG A 391 -19.23 -18.61 -0.90
CA ARG A 391 -20.29 -19.45 -1.44
C ARG A 391 -20.69 -19.02 -2.85
N ILE A 392 -20.77 -17.72 -3.12
CA ILE A 392 -21.00 -17.21 -4.47
C ILE A 392 -19.89 -17.69 -5.41
N CYS A 393 -18.62 -17.61 -4.98
CA CYS A 393 -17.49 -18.08 -5.78
C CYS A 393 -17.52 -19.60 -6.03
N ILE A 394 -17.99 -20.41 -5.06
CA ILE A 394 -18.18 -21.85 -5.23
C ILE A 394 -19.17 -22.11 -6.36
N GLU A 395 -20.32 -21.44 -6.33
CA GLU A 395 -21.36 -21.64 -7.37
C GLU A 395 -20.91 -21.15 -8.76
N LEU A 396 -20.13 -20.06 -8.83
CA LEU A 396 -19.53 -19.60 -10.08
C LEU A 396 -18.60 -20.68 -10.68
N LEU A 397 -17.68 -21.21 -9.88
CA LEU A 397 -16.73 -22.22 -10.34
C LEU A 397 -17.40 -23.56 -10.68
N ARG A 398 -18.43 -24.00 -9.95
CA ARG A 398 -19.21 -25.21 -10.25
C ARG A 398 -19.93 -25.11 -11.59
N GLY A 399 -20.39 -23.92 -11.95
CA GLY A 399 -21.11 -23.67 -13.20
C GLY A 399 -20.21 -23.64 -14.43
N GLY A 400 -18.89 -23.75 -14.30
CA GLY A 400 -17.91 -23.59 -15.40
C GLY A 400 -17.98 -22.17 -16.02
N ARG A 401 -18.26 -21.16 -15.22
CA ARG A 401 -18.59 -19.80 -15.65
C ARG A 401 -17.57 -18.79 -15.14
#